data_32092b6a72b813647475d333f0ad8b76
#
_entry.id   32092b6a72b813647475d333f0ad8b76
#
_cell.length_a   1.000
_cell.length_b   1.000
_cell.length_c   1.000
_cell.angle_alpha   90.00
_cell.angle_beta   90.00
_cell.angle_gamma   90.00
#
_symmetry.space_group_name_H-M   'P 1'
#
loop_
_entity.id
_entity.type
_entity.pdbx_description
1 polymer ?
#
loop_
_entity_poly.entity_id
_entity_poly.type
_entity_poly.pdbx_seq_one_letter_code
_entity_poly.pdbx_strand_id
1 'polypeptide(L)'
;MAAFAGGRLIFILKVIAVLGKIKMALCYTGGSKSPKGGKSMQFGFSYVGLVFLIMLMVPNLLWTKHKPKDYEKYVGNENKVLLAFERVGEVLVSAAALVFADFNWKPWSAWSWWLVAAFILMVLYEVFWVRYFRGEKTMQSFYSSLLGIPVAGATLPVLAFLLLAVYGKNPVLGAAVLILGIGHIGIHWMHKKEI
;
A
#
# COMPACT_ATOMS: atom_id res chain seq x y z
N MET A 1 2.89 14.55 -8.36
CA MET A 1 3.56 13.28 -7.96
C MET A 1 5.04 13.42 -7.57
N ALA A 2 5.89 14.13 -8.29
CA ALA A 2 7.34 14.10 -8.04
C ALA A 2 7.86 14.80 -6.80
N ALA A 3 7.30 15.94 -6.41
CA ALA A 3 7.66 16.63 -5.15
C ALA A 3 7.24 15.83 -3.90
N PHE A 4 6.51 14.76 -4.10
CA PHE A 4 5.80 14.01 -3.08
C PHE A 4 6.51 12.74 -2.58
N ALA A 5 7.38 12.11 -3.38
CA ALA A 5 7.97 10.84 -2.96
C ALA A 5 8.99 11.02 -1.82
N GLY A 6 9.78 12.10 -1.84
CA GLY A 6 10.67 12.45 -0.72
C GLY A 6 9.89 12.84 0.54
N GLY A 7 8.81 13.60 0.38
CA GLY A 7 7.91 13.96 1.47
C GLY A 7 7.15 12.75 2.05
N ARG A 8 6.75 11.79 1.20
CA ARG A 8 6.08 10.56 1.60
C ARG A 8 6.96 9.69 2.51
N LEU A 9 8.20 9.47 2.15
CA LEU A 9 9.12 8.69 2.98
C LEU A 9 9.33 9.34 4.34
N ILE A 10 9.59 10.66 4.39
CA ILE A 10 9.76 11.41 5.65
C ILE A 10 8.47 11.35 6.47
N PHE A 11 7.30 11.47 5.83
CA PHE A 11 6.01 11.39 6.50
C PHE A 11 5.77 9.98 7.09
N ILE A 12 6.01 8.92 6.32
CA ILE A 12 5.85 7.53 6.77
C ILE A 12 6.84 7.22 7.89
N LEU A 13 8.10 7.66 7.77
CA LEU A 13 9.09 7.51 8.85
C LEU A 13 8.67 8.26 10.12
N LYS A 14 8.07 9.45 10.00
CA LYS A 14 7.47 10.17 11.14
C LYS A 14 6.30 9.43 11.74
N VAL A 15 5.40 8.87 10.93
CA VAL A 15 4.28 8.03 11.39
C VAL A 15 4.81 6.80 12.12
N ILE A 16 5.80 6.09 11.58
CA ILE A 16 6.46 4.94 12.23
C ILE A 16 7.07 5.35 13.58
N ALA A 17 7.76 6.49 13.63
CA ALA A 17 8.37 6.99 14.86
C ALA A 17 7.32 7.37 15.92
N VAL A 18 6.22 7.99 15.52
CA VAL A 18 5.10 8.33 16.41
C VAL A 18 4.41 7.06 16.91
N LEU A 19 4.16 6.09 16.04
CA LEU A 19 3.56 4.81 16.41
C LEU A 19 4.48 3.99 17.33
N GLY A 20 5.79 4.05 17.14
CA GLY A 20 6.78 3.46 18.05
C GLY A 20 6.70 4.08 19.47
N LYS A 21 6.54 5.41 19.56
CA LYS A 21 6.34 6.11 20.84
C LYS A 21 5.00 5.74 21.50
N ILE A 22 3.92 5.64 20.70
CA ILE A 22 2.60 5.22 21.20
C ILE A 22 2.64 3.79 21.71
N LYS A 23 3.32 2.87 21.03
CA LYS A 23 3.51 1.49 21.50
C LYS A 23 4.25 1.45 22.85
N MET A 24 5.30 2.26 22.99
CA MET A 24 6.06 2.33 24.24
C MET A 24 5.19 2.88 25.38
N ALA A 25 4.34 3.87 25.12
CA ALA A 25 3.38 4.42 26.08
C ALA A 25 2.30 3.40 26.47
N LEU A 26 1.74 2.66 25.51
CA LEU A 26 0.71 1.63 25.75
C LEU A 26 1.26 0.40 26.50
N CYS A 27 2.51 0.01 26.26
CA CYS A 27 3.17 -1.04 27.06
C CYS A 27 3.40 -0.63 28.52
N TYR A 28 3.53 0.66 28.79
CA TYR A 28 3.74 1.20 30.14
C TYR A 28 2.44 1.33 30.95
N THR A 29 1.28 1.42 30.30
CA THR A 29 -0.03 1.65 30.94
C THR A 29 -0.83 0.39 31.28
N GLY A 30 -0.22 -0.80 31.21
CA GLY A 30 -0.74 -2.02 31.86
C GLY A 30 -1.81 -2.76 31.09
N GLY A 31 -1.72 -4.07 31.21
CA GLY A 31 -2.56 -5.06 30.57
C GLY A 31 -4.06 -4.82 30.68
N SER A 32 -4.66 -4.51 29.57
CA SER A 32 -6.11 -4.56 29.41
C SER A 32 -6.55 -6.01 29.33
N LYS A 33 -7.37 -6.45 30.28
CA LYS A 33 -8.09 -7.72 30.23
C LYS A 33 -8.95 -7.76 28.97
N SER A 34 -8.73 -8.77 28.13
CA SER A 34 -9.55 -9.03 26.94
C SER A 34 -11.03 -9.19 27.32
N PRO A 35 -11.96 -8.48 26.67
CA PRO A 35 -13.39 -8.75 26.85
C PRO A 35 -13.72 -10.13 26.28
N LYS A 36 -14.43 -10.94 27.05
CA LYS A 36 -14.91 -12.26 26.65
C LYS A 36 -15.89 -12.12 25.50
N GLY A 37 -15.60 -12.73 24.32
CA GLY A 37 -16.60 -13.04 23.33
C GLY A 37 -16.51 -12.44 21.93
N GLY A 38 -15.59 -11.52 21.64
CA GLY A 38 -15.36 -11.01 20.27
C GLY A 38 -13.91 -11.20 19.86
N LYS A 39 -13.65 -11.54 18.60
CA LYS A 39 -12.28 -11.56 18.05
C LYS A 39 -11.79 -10.12 17.99
N SER A 40 -11.16 -9.64 19.06
CA SER A 40 -10.57 -8.29 19.11
C SER A 40 -9.38 -8.23 18.16
N MET A 41 -9.29 -7.13 17.39
CA MET A 41 -8.09 -6.82 16.60
C MET A 41 -6.88 -6.76 17.50
N GLN A 42 -5.80 -7.40 17.09
CA GLN A 42 -4.58 -7.48 17.88
C GLN A 42 -3.67 -6.30 17.58
N PHE A 43 -3.64 -5.32 18.48
CA PHE A 43 -2.66 -4.26 18.40
C PHE A 43 -1.25 -4.81 18.64
N GLY A 44 -0.34 -4.52 17.75
CA GLY A 44 1.04 -4.95 17.83
C GLY A 44 1.77 -4.76 16.50
N PHE A 45 3.08 -4.82 16.54
CA PHE A 45 3.89 -4.66 15.32
C PHE A 45 3.68 -5.82 14.35
N SER A 46 3.40 -5.46 13.09
CA SER A 46 3.29 -6.42 12.00
C SER A 46 4.57 -6.44 11.15
N TYR A 47 5.32 -7.53 11.22
CA TYR A 47 6.46 -7.74 10.33
C TYR A 47 6.04 -8.09 8.90
N VAL A 48 4.89 -8.76 8.71
CA VAL A 48 4.33 -9.02 7.37
C VAL A 48 3.88 -7.72 6.74
N GLY A 49 3.15 -6.87 7.48
CA GLY A 49 2.78 -5.54 6.99
C GLY A 49 3.99 -4.68 6.63
N LEU A 50 5.07 -4.76 7.41
CA LEU A 50 6.33 -4.07 7.09
C LEU A 50 6.92 -4.57 5.76
N VAL A 51 6.97 -5.89 5.53
CA VAL A 51 7.47 -6.47 4.27
C VAL A 51 6.66 -5.95 3.08
N PHE A 52 5.32 -5.96 3.18
CA PHE A 52 4.45 -5.43 2.12
C PHE A 52 4.69 -3.93 1.86
N LEU A 53 4.90 -3.14 2.91
CA LEU A 53 5.21 -1.72 2.76
C LEU A 53 6.59 -1.49 2.13
N ILE A 54 7.60 -2.29 2.47
CA ILE A 54 8.92 -2.22 1.83
C ILE A 54 8.79 -2.53 0.34
N MET A 55 8.11 -3.62 -0.02
CA MET A 55 7.85 -3.98 -1.42
C MET A 55 7.11 -2.85 -2.15
N LEU A 56 6.11 -2.21 -1.51
CA LEU A 56 5.40 -1.07 -2.09
C LEU A 56 6.30 0.15 -2.28
N MET A 57 7.13 0.47 -1.28
CA MET A 57 7.86 1.74 -1.23
C MET A 57 9.12 1.76 -2.09
N VAL A 58 9.87 0.65 -2.13
CA VAL A 58 11.17 0.61 -2.82
C VAL A 58 11.05 0.97 -4.29
N PRO A 59 10.18 0.34 -5.10
CA PRO A 59 10.06 0.70 -6.51
C PRO A 59 9.50 2.11 -6.71
N ASN A 60 8.61 2.60 -5.84
CA ASN A 60 8.12 3.97 -5.90
C ASN A 60 9.23 4.99 -5.63
N LEU A 61 10.16 4.70 -4.73
CA LEU A 61 11.34 5.55 -4.50
C LEU A 61 12.28 5.55 -5.71
N LEU A 62 12.52 4.38 -6.31
CA LEU A 62 13.32 4.27 -7.52
C LEU A 62 12.70 5.04 -8.69
N TRP A 63 11.36 4.98 -8.81
CA TRP A 63 10.64 5.71 -9.84
C TRP A 63 10.83 7.23 -9.74
N THR A 64 11.03 7.81 -8.58
CA THR A 64 11.27 9.27 -8.46
C THR A 64 12.49 9.73 -9.25
N LYS A 65 13.50 8.84 -9.39
CA LYS A 65 14.71 9.07 -10.17
C LYS A 65 14.58 8.60 -11.62
N HIS A 66 13.58 7.76 -11.93
CA HIS A 66 13.40 7.11 -13.23
C HIS A 66 11.98 7.31 -13.77
N LYS A 67 11.49 8.55 -13.70
CA LYS A 67 10.18 8.92 -14.23
C LYS A 67 10.10 8.67 -15.74
N PRO A 68 8.87 8.53 -16.29
CA PRO A 68 8.69 8.52 -17.74
C PRO A 68 9.29 9.75 -18.41
N LYS A 69 9.93 9.57 -19.56
CA LYS A 69 10.59 10.66 -20.33
C LYS A 69 9.62 11.75 -20.76
N ASP A 70 8.36 11.38 -20.97
CA ASP A 70 7.26 12.23 -21.41
C ASP A 70 6.31 12.65 -20.27
N TYR A 71 6.73 12.42 -19.01
CA TYR A 71 5.94 12.65 -17.79
C TYR A 71 5.37 14.07 -17.70
N GLU A 72 6.19 15.09 -18.01
CA GLU A 72 5.82 16.50 -17.92
C GLU A 72 4.61 16.89 -18.80
N LYS A 73 4.32 16.11 -19.85
CA LYS A 73 3.18 16.36 -20.76
C LYS A 73 1.83 16.03 -20.11
N TYR A 74 1.83 15.17 -19.09
CA TYR A 74 0.62 14.58 -18.49
C TYR A 74 0.39 15.01 -17.05
N VAL A 75 1.29 15.82 -16.49
CA VAL A 75 1.22 16.31 -15.11
C VAL A 75 0.52 17.66 -15.07
N GLY A 76 -0.56 17.77 -14.34
CA GLY A 76 -1.19 19.07 -14.08
C GLY A 76 -2.70 19.07 -13.86
N ASN A 77 -3.42 18.04 -14.30
CA ASN A 77 -4.88 17.96 -14.23
C ASN A 77 -5.42 16.93 -13.22
N GLU A 78 -4.69 16.68 -12.13
CA GLU A 78 -5.15 15.71 -11.13
C GLU A 78 -6.42 16.21 -10.40
N ASN A 79 -7.43 15.34 -10.33
CA ASN A 79 -8.64 15.63 -9.56
C ASN A 79 -8.30 15.75 -8.07
N LYS A 80 -8.53 16.92 -7.48
CA LYS A 80 -8.20 17.23 -6.08
C LYS A 80 -8.89 16.30 -5.07
N VAL A 81 -10.09 15.83 -5.39
CA VAL A 81 -10.85 14.91 -4.54
C VAL A 81 -10.19 13.53 -4.52
N LEU A 82 -9.85 12.98 -5.70
CA LEU A 82 -9.13 11.72 -5.80
C LEU A 82 -7.76 11.80 -5.13
N LEU A 83 -7.06 12.91 -5.29
CA LEU A 83 -5.79 13.17 -4.62
C LEU A 83 -5.94 13.17 -3.09
N ALA A 84 -7.01 13.75 -2.55
CA ALA A 84 -7.28 13.72 -1.11
C ALA A 84 -7.53 12.27 -0.62
N PHE A 85 -8.33 11.48 -1.36
CA PHE A 85 -8.54 10.06 -1.05
C PHE A 85 -7.22 9.27 -1.07
N GLU A 86 -6.38 9.47 -2.09
CA GLU A 86 -5.07 8.82 -2.19
C GLU A 86 -4.21 9.16 -0.96
N ARG A 87 -4.10 10.43 -0.59
CA ARG A 87 -3.27 10.89 0.54
C ARG A 87 -3.72 10.32 1.88
N VAL A 88 -5.02 10.44 2.15
CA VAL A 88 -5.60 9.90 3.38
C VAL A 88 -5.45 8.39 3.42
N GLY A 89 -5.73 7.71 2.31
CA GLY A 89 -5.62 6.26 2.19
C GLY A 89 -4.19 5.76 2.39
N GLU A 90 -3.17 6.41 1.81
CA GLU A 90 -1.76 6.07 2.01
C GLU A 90 -1.35 6.07 3.47
N VAL A 91 -1.77 7.11 4.20
CA VAL A 91 -1.49 7.24 5.64
C VAL A 91 -2.16 6.12 6.42
N LEU A 92 -3.46 5.92 6.18
CA LEU A 92 -4.25 4.93 6.91
C LEU A 92 -3.77 3.51 6.64
N VAL A 93 -3.48 3.15 5.37
CA VAL A 93 -2.95 1.83 4.99
C VAL A 93 -1.58 1.60 5.64
N SER A 94 -0.68 2.57 5.57
CA SER A 94 0.66 2.45 6.16
C SER A 94 0.59 2.27 7.67
N ALA A 95 -0.23 3.06 8.35
CA ALA A 95 -0.43 2.96 9.78
C ALA A 95 -1.05 1.61 10.17
N ALA A 96 -2.16 1.23 9.53
CA ALA A 96 -2.87 -0.01 9.82
C ALA A 96 -2.00 -1.25 9.56
N ALA A 97 -1.26 -1.28 8.44
CA ALA A 97 -0.39 -2.40 8.10
C ALA A 97 0.71 -2.64 9.16
N LEU A 98 1.15 -1.60 9.87
CA LEU A 98 2.23 -1.71 10.88
C LEU A 98 1.72 -1.98 12.30
N VAL A 99 0.53 -1.47 12.65
CA VAL A 99 0.04 -1.40 14.03
C VAL A 99 -0.75 -2.64 14.43
N PHE A 100 -1.26 -3.42 13.46
CA PHE A 100 -2.02 -4.62 13.75
C PHE A 100 -1.20 -5.88 13.52
N ALA A 101 -0.92 -6.63 14.59
CA ALA A 101 -0.23 -7.93 14.54
C ALA A 101 -1.08 -9.03 13.87
N ASP A 102 -2.34 -8.73 13.55
CA ASP A 102 -3.27 -9.64 12.86
C ASP A 102 -2.73 -10.20 11.56
N PHE A 103 -1.82 -9.48 10.89
CA PHE A 103 -1.25 -9.89 9.60
C PHE A 103 -0.04 -10.82 9.73
N ASN A 104 0.52 -10.96 10.94
CA ASN A 104 1.68 -11.82 11.17
C ASN A 104 1.33 -13.27 10.90
N TRP A 105 2.36 -14.05 10.58
CA TRP A 105 2.22 -15.48 10.29
C TRP A 105 1.49 -16.21 11.41
N LYS A 106 0.54 -17.05 11.02
CA LYS A 106 -0.24 -17.93 11.91
C LYS A 106 0.00 -19.38 11.49
N PRO A 107 -0.25 -20.36 12.37
CA PRO A 107 -0.22 -21.77 11.99
C PRO A 107 -0.99 -22.01 10.69
N TRP A 108 -0.44 -22.85 9.83
CA TRP A 108 -1.00 -23.08 8.48
C TRP A 108 -2.43 -23.59 8.56
N SER A 109 -3.28 -23.02 7.72
CA SER A 109 -4.68 -23.40 7.55
C SER A 109 -5.15 -23.05 6.15
N ALA A 110 -6.34 -23.49 5.74
CA ALA A 110 -6.94 -23.05 4.47
C ALA A 110 -7.05 -21.51 4.36
N TRP A 111 -7.15 -20.81 5.49
CA TRP A 111 -7.19 -19.35 5.52
C TRP A 111 -5.86 -18.70 5.14
N SER A 112 -4.74 -19.41 5.29
CA SER A 112 -3.39 -18.93 4.93
C SER A 112 -3.22 -18.67 3.44
N TRP A 113 -4.07 -19.26 2.59
CA TRP A 113 -4.06 -19.00 1.15
C TRP A 113 -4.35 -17.54 0.79
N TRP A 114 -5.08 -16.80 1.64
CA TRP A 114 -5.26 -15.36 1.45
C TRP A 114 -3.95 -14.58 1.52
N LEU A 115 -3.07 -14.94 2.46
CA LEU A 115 -1.73 -14.35 2.57
C LEU A 115 -0.85 -14.73 1.37
N VAL A 116 -0.91 -15.99 0.94
CA VAL A 116 -0.17 -16.45 -0.25
C VAL A 116 -0.61 -15.68 -1.49
N ALA A 117 -1.92 -15.56 -1.71
CA ALA A 117 -2.46 -14.80 -2.84
C ALA A 117 -2.07 -13.30 -2.77
N ALA A 118 -2.13 -12.70 -1.58
CA ALA A 118 -1.68 -11.33 -1.37
C ALA A 118 -0.19 -11.17 -1.73
N PHE A 119 0.65 -12.11 -1.30
CA PHE A 119 2.08 -12.08 -1.59
C PHE A 119 2.38 -12.27 -3.09
N ILE A 120 1.64 -13.17 -3.76
CA ILE A 120 1.76 -13.34 -5.22
C ILE A 120 1.45 -12.03 -5.96
N LEU A 121 0.40 -11.30 -5.54
CA LEU A 121 0.08 -9.99 -6.13
C LEU A 121 1.20 -8.96 -5.90
N MET A 122 1.85 -8.97 -4.74
CA MET A 122 3.02 -8.11 -4.50
C MET A 122 4.22 -8.51 -5.37
N VAL A 123 4.46 -9.81 -5.58
CA VAL A 123 5.51 -10.27 -6.52
C VAL A 123 5.18 -9.83 -7.95
N LEU A 124 3.93 -9.93 -8.40
CA LEU A 124 3.52 -9.43 -9.72
C LEU A 124 3.71 -7.90 -9.83
N TYR A 125 3.49 -7.17 -8.75
CA TYR A 125 3.78 -5.74 -8.67
C TYR A 125 5.28 -5.45 -8.84
N GLU A 126 6.17 -6.23 -8.22
CA GLU A 126 7.63 -6.11 -8.44
C GLU A 126 8.00 -6.45 -9.89
N VAL A 127 7.40 -7.48 -10.48
CA VAL A 127 7.60 -7.84 -11.90
C VAL A 127 7.18 -6.69 -12.81
N PHE A 128 6.05 -6.02 -12.52
CA PHE A 128 5.63 -4.81 -13.25
C PHE A 128 6.72 -3.73 -13.20
N TRP A 129 7.30 -3.45 -12.03
CA TRP A 129 8.34 -2.44 -11.88
C TRP A 129 9.65 -2.82 -12.57
N VAL A 130 10.07 -4.08 -12.47
CA VAL A 130 11.25 -4.59 -13.18
C VAL A 130 11.07 -4.41 -14.69
N ARG A 131 9.89 -4.74 -15.23
CA ARG A 131 9.55 -4.52 -16.64
C ARG A 131 9.64 -3.03 -17.02
N TYR A 132 9.07 -2.15 -16.21
CA TYR A 132 9.11 -0.71 -16.44
C TYR A 132 10.54 -0.16 -16.43
N PHE A 133 11.35 -0.51 -15.40
CA PHE A 133 12.71 0.01 -15.27
C PHE A 133 13.67 -0.51 -16.35
N ARG A 134 13.41 -1.69 -16.91
CA ARG A 134 14.18 -2.26 -18.02
C ARG A 134 13.69 -1.78 -19.40
N GLY A 135 12.48 -1.23 -19.48
CA GLY A 135 11.87 -0.75 -20.72
C GLY A 135 12.25 0.68 -21.07
N GLU A 136 11.52 1.25 -22.01
CA GLU A 136 11.76 2.59 -22.56
C GLU A 136 11.44 3.74 -21.60
N LYS A 137 10.77 3.46 -20.49
CA LYS A 137 10.33 4.43 -19.48
C LYS A 137 9.50 5.57 -20.09
N THR A 138 8.46 5.23 -20.84
CA THR A 138 7.44 6.14 -21.35
C THR A 138 6.16 6.04 -20.53
N MET A 139 5.26 7.02 -20.60
CA MET A 139 3.94 6.95 -19.98
C MET A 139 3.14 5.76 -20.51
N GLN A 140 3.22 5.47 -21.81
CA GLN A 140 2.59 4.30 -22.40
C GLN A 140 3.10 2.98 -21.79
N SER A 141 4.41 2.84 -21.58
CA SER A 141 4.98 1.65 -20.93
C SER A 141 4.57 1.54 -19.46
N PHE A 142 4.48 2.67 -18.76
CA PHE A 142 4.05 2.74 -17.37
C PHE A 142 2.58 2.34 -17.18
N TYR A 143 1.70 2.72 -18.13
CA TYR A 143 0.27 2.37 -18.08
C TYR A 143 -0.09 1.11 -18.88
N SER A 144 0.91 0.39 -19.39
CA SER A 144 0.67 -0.87 -20.07
C SER A 144 0.11 -1.94 -19.10
N SER A 145 -0.78 -2.80 -19.60
CA SER A 145 -1.34 -3.88 -18.80
C SER A 145 -0.30 -4.95 -18.46
N LEU A 146 -0.44 -5.58 -17.31
CA LEU A 146 0.31 -6.78 -16.94
C LEU A 146 -0.70 -7.93 -16.78
N LEU A 147 -0.53 -9.01 -17.54
CA LEU A 147 -1.46 -10.16 -17.53
C LEU A 147 -2.94 -9.77 -17.70
N GLY A 148 -3.20 -8.75 -18.53
CA GLY A 148 -4.57 -8.23 -18.73
C GLY A 148 -5.08 -7.30 -17.64
N ILE A 149 -4.35 -7.11 -16.53
CA ILE A 149 -4.74 -6.19 -15.45
C ILE A 149 -4.44 -4.75 -15.90
N PRO A 150 -5.46 -3.91 -16.04
CA PRO A 150 -5.25 -2.51 -16.41
C PRO A 150 -4.62 -1.74 -15.24
N VAL A 151 -3.76 -0.75 -15.57
CA VAL A 151 -3.11 0.11 -14.54
C VAL A 151 -2.44 -0.73 -13.44
N ALA A 152 -1.73 -1.79 -13.86
CA ALA A 152 -1.22 -2.81 -12.95
C ALA A 152 -0.39 -2.26 -11.77
N GLY A 153 0.39 -1.19 -12.02
CA GLY A 153 1.16 -0.51 -10.97
C GLY A 153 0.33 0.07 -9.82
N ALA A 154 -0.95 0.41 -10.08
CA ALA A 154 -1.86 0.90 -9.06
C ALA A 154 -2.78 -0.22 -8.51
N THR A 155 -3.26 -1.09 -9.39
CA THR A 155 -4.28 -2.10 -9.05
C THR A 155 -3.69 -3.24 -8.21
N LEU A 156 -2.50 -3.75 -8.57
CA LEU A 156 -1.90 -4.89 -7.90
C LEU A 156 -1.65 -4.67 -6.40
N PRO A 157 -1.00 -3.57 -5.96
CA PRO A 157 -0.78 -3.36 -4.54
C PRO A 157 -2.08 -3.12 -3.76
N VAL A 158 -3.07 -2.43 -4.35
CA VAL A 158 -4.38 -2.23 -3.71
C VAL A 158 -5.04 -3.57 -3.45
N LEU A 159 -5.08 -4.47 -4.44
CA LEU A 159 -5.63 -5.82 -4.27
C LEU A 159 -4.81 -6.65 -3.26
N ALA A 160 -3.49 -6.55 -3.27
CA ALA A 160 -2.63 -7.26 -2.33
C ALA A 160 -2.92 -6.87 -0.88
N PHE A 161 -3.01 -5.56 -0.59
CA PHE A 161 -3.35 -5.09 0.76
C PHE A 161 -4.80 -5.41 1.14
N LEU A 162 -5.74 -5.47 0.18
CA LEU A 162 -7.10 -5.91 0.44
C LEU A 162 -7.14 -7.39 0.87
N LEU A 163 -6.40 -8.27 0.16
CA LEU A 163 -6.28 -9.67 0.55
C LEU A 163 -5.55 -9.84 1.88
N LEU A 164 -4.56 -9.00 2.17
CA LEU A 164 -3.91 -8.95 3.49
C LEU A 164 -4.91 -8.58 4.59
N ALA A 165 -5.82 -7.63 4.33
CA ALA A 165 -6.89 -7.26 5.26
C ALA A 165 -7.84 -8.45 5.50
N VAL A 166 -8.19 -9.20 4.44
CA VAL A 166 -8.98 -10.43 4.55
C VAL A 166 -8.25 -11.47 5.38
N TYR A 167 -6.96 -11.73 5.12
CA TYR A 167 -6.16 -12.67 5.90
C TYR A 167 -6.14 -12.31 7.39
N GLY A 168 -5.88 -11.05 7.70
CA GLY A 168 -5.87 -10.52 9.07
C GLY A 168 -7.26 -10.50 9.72
N LYS A 169 -8.34 -10.59 8.92
CA LYS A 169 -9.73 -10.30 9.36
C LYS A 169 -9.82 -8.90 9.98
N ASN A 170 -9.12 -7.95 9.38
CA ASN A 170 -8.96 -6.61 9.92
C ASN A 170 -9.75 -5.61 9.05
N PRO A 171 -10.94 -5.18 9.51
CA PRO A 171 -11.79 -4.25 8.76
C PRO A 171 -11.19 -2.84 8.66
N VAL A 172 -10.30 -2.45 9.59
CA VAL A 172 -9.66 -1.14 9.56
C VAL A 172 -8.72 -1.04 8.36
N LEU A 173 -7.86 -2.04 8.13
CA LEU A 173 -7.04 -2.08 6.92
C LEU A 173 -7.92 -2.17 5.67
N GLY A 174 -8.99 -2.98 5.69
CA GLY A 174 -9.91 -3.08 4.56
C GLY A 174 -10.52 -1.73 4.15
N ALA A 175 -11.05 -0.98 5.11
CA ALA A 175 -11.60 0.36 4.88
C ALA A 175 -10.52 1.34 4.37
N ALA A 176 -9.33 1.32 4.97
CA ALA A 176 -8.20 2.15 4.54
C ALA A 176 -7.80 1.88 3.09
N VAL A 177 -7.75 0.59 2.69
CA VAL A 177 -7.42 0.17 1.32
C VAL A 177 -8.50 0.60 0.32
N LEU A 178 -9.78 0.55 0.70
CA LEU A 178 -10.86 1.05 -0.16
C LEU A 178 -10.73 2.56 -0.41
N ILE A 179 -10.43 3.35 0.63
CA ILE A 179 -10.18 4.78 0.51
C ILE A 179 -8.99 5.04 -0.43
N LEU A 180 -7.87 4.34 -0.20
CA LEU A 180 -6.70 4.43 -1.06
C LEU A 180 -7.03 4.04 -2.51
N GLY A 181 -7.74 2.93 -2.71
CA GLY A 181 -8.06 2.40 -4.03
C GLY A 181 -8.89 3.36 -4.87
N ILE A 182 -9.88 4.02 -4.28
CA ILE A 182 -10.68 5.05 -4.97
C ILE A 182 -9.78 6.17 -5.49
N GLY A 183 -8.91 6.71 -4.65
CA GLY A 183 -8.00 7.79 -5.03
C GLY A 183 -6.94 7.31 -6.03
N HIS A 184 -6.19 6.30 -5.65
CA HIS A 184 -5.00 5.85 -6.37
C HIS A 184 -5.34 5.25 -7.75
N ILE A 185 -6.26 4.30 -7.81
CA ILE A 185 -6.69 3.70 -9.09
C ILE A 185 -7.41 4.76 -9.95
N GLY A 186 -8.23 5.62 -9.33
CA GLY A 186 -8.94 6.69 -10.01
C GLY A 186 -8.00 7.67 -10.74
N ILE A 187 -6.96 8.16 -10.06
CA ILE A 187 -5.95 9.05 -10.66
C ILE A 187 -5.23 8.34 -11.81
N HIS A 188 -4.74 7.13 -11.58
CA HIS A 188 -4.02 6.38 -12.61
C HIS A 188 -4.90 6.03 -13.81
N TRP A 189 -6.20 5.78 -13.60
CA TRP A 189 -7.14 5.54 -14.68
C TRP A 189 -7.41 6.80 -15.52
N MET A 190 -7.48 7.97 -14.88
CA MET A 190 -7.60 9.25 -15.59
C MET A 190 -6.38 9.48 -16.49
N HIS A 191 -5.17 9.36 -15.95
CA HIS A 191 -3.94 9.53 -16.75
C HIS A 191 -3.84 8.52 -17.89
N LYS A 192 -4.28 7.27 -17.67
CA LYS A 192 -4.31 6.27 -18.75
C LYS A 192 -5.20 6.67 -19.93
N LYS A 193 -6.27 7.44 -19.69
CA LYS A 193 -7.18 7.90 -20.76
C LYS A 193 -6.61 9.07 -21.56
N GLU A 194 -5.61 9.76 -21.02
CA GLU A 194 -4.97 10.92 -21.67
C GLU A 194 -3.79 10.50 -22.57
N ILE A 195 -3.36 9.23 -22.50
CA ILE A 195 -2.26 8.62 -23.27
C ILE A 195 -2.79 7.88 -24.50
#